data_b24a78efabe7d72578f11551ae07f339
#
_entry.id   b24a78efabe7d72578f11551ae07f339
#
_cell.length_a   1.000
_cell.length_b   1.000
_cell.length_c   1.000
_cell.angle_alpha   90.00
_cell.angle_beta   90.00
_cell.angle_gamma   90.00
#
_symmetry.space_group_name_H-M   'P 1'
#
loop_
_entity.id
_entity.type
_entity.pdbx_description
1 polymer ?
#
loop_
_entity_poly.entity_id
_entity_poly.type
_entity_poly.pdbx_seq_one_letter_code
_entity_poly.pdbx_strand_id
1 'polypeptide(L)'
;MELKIEHLSKQFKDKTAVNDVNLTLTPGVWGLLGANGAGKTTLMRMIADIMTPTNGAVYYDGKDIRELGEVYRSKFGFLPQEFGYHRDFTVKDYLEYMAALKDIPTRATTPKINHLLDILSLSDVKKKKSPICPVV
;
A
#
# COMPACT_ATOMS: atom_id res chain seq x y z
N MET A 1 15.45 7.60 -7.78
CA MET A 1 14.21 6.79 -7.60
C MET A 1 13.24 7.18 -8.70
N GLU A 2 12.87 6.22 -9.53
CA GLU A 2 11.91 6.38 -10.63
C GLU A 2 10.97 5.17 -10.61
N LEU A 3 9.69 5.40 -10.80
CA LEU A 3 8.70 4.37 -11.01
C LEU A 3 8.12 4.55 -12.42
N LYS A 4 8.37 3.61 -13.31
CA LYS A 4 7.92 3.65 -14.69
C LYS A 4 6.86 2.58 -14.94
N ILE A 5 5.78 2.95 -15.57
CA ILE A 5 4.67 2.09 -15.96
C ILE A 5 4.66 2.05 -17.49
N GLU A 6 4.71 0.86 -18.07
CA GLU A 6 4.74 0.67 -19.51
C GLU A 6 3.62 -0.28 -19.96
N HIS A 7 2.78 0.23 -20.86
CA HIS A 7 1.69 -0.52 -21.50
C HIS A 7 0.82 -1.31 -20.53
N LEU A 8 0.62 -0.77 -19.30
CA LEU A 8 -0.02 -1.49 -18.22
C LEU A 8 -1.51 -1.61 -18.45
N SER A 9 -2.00 -2.84 -18.51
CA SER A 9 -3.41 -3.14 -18.73
C SER A 9 -3.90 -4.22 -17.77
N LYS A 10 -5.17 -4.11 -17.36
CA LYS A 10 -5.88 -5.14 -16.59
C LYS A 10 -7.27 -5.37 -17.13
N GLN A 11 -7.50 -6.60 -17.55
CA GLN A 11 -8.80 -7.08 -17.99
C GLN A 11 -9.35 -8.10 -16.99
N PHE A 12 -10.61 -7.97 -16.61
CA PHE A 12 -11.37 -8.91 -15.80
C PHE A 12 -12.52 -9.45 -16.66
N LYS A 13 -12.45 -10.72 -17.08
CA LYS A 13 -13.44 -11.32 -17.98
C LYS A 13 -13.79 -10.35 -19.14
N ASP A 14 -14.95 -9.75 -19.10
CA ASP A 14 -15.48 -8.89 -20.17
C ASP A 14 -15.23 -7.38 -19.93
N LYS A 15 -14.56 -7.03 -18.80
CA LYS A 15 -14.32 -5.63 -18.44
C LYS A 15 -12.83 -5.30 -18.41
N THR A 16 -12.43 -4.33 -19.22
CA THR A 16 -11.10 -3.71 -19.11
C THR A 16 -11.15 -2.63 -18.02
N ALA A 17 -10.43 -2.86 -16.93
CA ALA A 17 -10.38 -1.92 -15.80
C ALA A 17 -9.27 -0.89 -15.94
N VAL A 18 -8.15 -1.28 -16.55
CA VAL A 18 -7.01 -0.41 -16.88
C VAL A 18 -6.58 -0.75 -18.30
N ASN A 19 -6.39 0.25 -19.15
CA ASN A 19 -6.08 0.06 -20.55
C ASN A 19 -4.87 0.90 -20.98
N ASP A 20 -3.78 0.24 -21.31
CA ASP A 20 -2.56 0.79 -21.91
C ASP A 20 -2.01 2.05 -21.20
N VAL A 21 -1.89 1.99 -19.87
CA VAL A 21 -1.36 3.10 -19.09
C VAL A 21 0.15 3.15 -19.21
N ASN A 22 0.64 4.34 -19.62
CA ASN A 22 2.06 4.67 -19.71
C ASN A 22 2.32 5.90 -18.85
N LEU A 23 3.21 5.79 -17.85
CA LEU A 23 3.45 6.86 -16.88
C LEU A 23 4.84 6.71 -16.26
N THR A 24 5.51 7.82 -16.05
CA THR A 24 6.77 7.86 -15.27
C THR A 24 6.58 8.79 -14.07
N LEU A 25 6.80 8.24 -12.89
CA LEU A 25 6.72 8.95 -11.63
C LEU A 25 8.13 9.15 -11.05
N THR A 26 8.47 10.40 -10.83
CA THR A 26 9.70 10.81 -10.12
C THR A 26 9.37 11.15 -8.66
N PRO A 27 10.37 11.35 -7.79
CA PRO A 27 10.12 11.75 -6.40
C PRO A 27 9.22 12.99 -6.31
N GLY A 28 8.18 12.91 -5.48
CA GLY A 28 7.18 13.95 -5.30
C GLY A 28 5.85 13.40 -4.82
N VAL A 29 4.85 14.26 -4.77
CA VAL A 29 3.46 13.89 -4.45
C VAL A 29 2.66 13.89 -5.75
N TRP A 30 2.04 12.75 -6.06
CA TRP A 30 1.25 12.55 -7.27
C TRP A 30 -0.19 12.25 -6.92
N GLY A 31 -1.13 12.94 -7.56
CA GLY A 31 -2.56 12.76 -7.40
C GLY A 31 -3.17 11.95 -8.55
N LEU A 32 -3.82 10.83 -8.23
CA LEU A 32 -4.57 10.04 -9.22
C LEU A 32 -6.06 10.39 -9.13
N LEU A 33 -6.55 11.15 -10.08
CA LEU A 33 -7.93 11.62 -10.15
C LEU A 33 -8.75 10.81 -11.16
N GLY A 34 -10.04 10.68 -10.92
CA GLY A 34 -10.98 10.01 -11.80
C GLY A 34 -12.26 9.58 -11.08
N ALA A 35 -13.30 9.28 -11.84
CA ALA A 35 -14.60 8.82 -11.32
C ALA A 35 -14.49 7.48 -10.58
N ASN A 36 -15.51 7.14 -9.78
CA ASN A 36 -15.62 5.81 -9.18
C ASN A 36 -15.75 4.75 -10.29
N GLY A 37 -14.99 3.66 -10.14
CA GLY A 37 -14.94 2.61 -11.18
C GLY A 37 -13.96 2.88 -12.33
N ALA A 38 -13.24 4.01 -12.35
CA ALA A 38 -12.27 4.32 -13.41
C ALA A 38 -10.95 3.50 -13.35
N GLY A 39 -10.86 2.48 -12.50
CA GLY A 39 -9.68 1.61 -12.43
C GLY A 39 -8.56 2.08 -11.49
N LYS A 40 -8.71 3.20 -10.77
CA LYS A 40 -7.69 3.75 -9.87
C LYS A 40 -7.15 2.72 -8.87
N THR A 41 -8.04 2.04 -8.16
CA THR A 41 -7.67 1.01 -7.18
C THR A 41 -6.97 -0.18 -7.84
N THR A 42 -7.40 -0.56 -9.05
CA THR A 42 -6.75 -1.62 -9.84
C THR A 42 -5.33 -1.22 -10.23
N LEU A 43 -5.14 -0.01 -10.72
CA LEU A 43 -3.82 0.53 -11.06
C LEU A 43 -2.91 0.55 -9.82
N MET A 44 -3.39 1.09 -8.70
CA MET A 44 -2.62 1.13 -7.45
C MET A 44 -2.23 -0.27 -6.94
N ARG A 45 -3.13 -1.26 -7.06
CA ARG A 45 -2.83 -2.66 -6.69
C ARG A 45 -1.77 -3.31 -7.59
N MET A 46 -1.75 -2.98 -8.88
CA MET A 46 -0.70 -3.45 -9.79
C MET A 46 0.65 -2.80 -9.48
N ILE A 47 0.68 -1.50 -9.21
CA ILE A 47 1.87 -0.78 -8.77
C ILE A 47 2.40 -1.35 -7.43
N ALA A 48 1.51 -1.71 -6.52
CA ALA A 48 1.87 -2.29 -5.22
C ALA A 48 2.31 -3.77 -5.28
N ASP A 49 2.39 -4.36 -6.47
CA ASP A 49 2.68 -5.80 -6.68
C ASP A 49 1.71 -6.74 -5.93
N ILE A 50 0.46 -6.27 -5.72
CA ILE A 50 -0.63 -7.06 -5.11
C ILE A 50 -1.48 -7.73 -6.19
N MET A 51 -1.44 -7.19 -7.40
CA MET A 51 -2.21 -7.69 -8.53
C MET A 51 -1.35 -7.76 -9.79
N THR A 52 -1.34 -8.92 -10.42
CA THR A 52 -0.63 -9.11 -11.69
C THR A 52 -1.39 -8.42 -12.83
N PRO A 53 -0.74 -7.59 -13.66
CA PRO A 53 -1.33 -7.03 -14.87
C PRO A 53 -1.65 -8.12 -15.90
N THR A 54 -2.56 -7.84 -16.81
CA THR A 54 -2.81 -8.69 -17.99
C THR A 54 -1.73 -8.46 -19.05
N ASN A 55 -1.34 -7.20 -19.27
CA ASN A 55 -0.26 -6.81 -20.16
C ASN A 55 0.55 -5.68 -19.52
N GLY A 56 1.78 -5.48 -20.03
CA GLY A 56 2.68 -4.45 -19.58
C GLY A 56 3.40 -4.77 -18.28
N ALA A 57 4.15 -3.81 -17.79
CA ALA A 57 4.97 -3.97 -16.60
C ALA A 57 5.15 -2.66 -15.83
N VAL A 58 5.56 -2.80 -14.59
CA VAL A 58 5.97 -1.70 -13.71
C VAL A 58 7.45 -1.88 -13.41
N TYR A 59 8.22 -0.81 -13.55
CA TYR A 59 9.66 -0.80 -13.30
C TYR A 59 9.99 0.16 -12.16
N TYR A 60 10.85 -0.29 -11.28
CA TYR A 60 11.44 0.52 -10.21
C TYR A 60 12.94 0.67 -10.46
N ASP A 61 13.39 1.90 -10.69
CA ASP A 61 14.78 2.21 -11.08
C ASP A 61 15.28 1.31 -12.23
N GLY A 62 14.44 1.13 -13.27
CA GLY A 62 14.75 0.37 -14.47
C GLY A 62 14.63 -1.15 -14.35
N LYS A 63 14.22 -1.70 -13.21
CA LYS A 63 14.02 -3.14 -12.99
C LYS A 63 12.55 -3.50 -12.81
N ASP A 64 12.08 -4.56 -13.43
CA ASP A 64 10.70 -5.05 -13.25
C ASP A 64 10.45 -5.36 -11.76
N ILE A 65 9.36 -4.82 -11.21
CA ILE A 65 9.03 -5.00 -9.79
C ILE A 65 8.78 -6.46 -9.43
N ARG A 66 8.35 -7.29 -10.38
CA ARG A 66 8.14 -8.73 -10.19
C ARG A 66 9.47 -9.48 -10.03
N GLU A 67 10.50 -9.05 -10.76
CA GLU A 67 11.86 -9.60 -10.61
C GLU A 67 12.49 -9.15 -9.29
N LEU A 68 12.22 -7.94 -8.85
CA LEU A 68 12.67 -7.43 -7.57
C LEU A 68 11.97 -8.11 -6.37
N GLY A 69 10.72 -8.53 -6.54
CA GLY A 69 9.96 -9.26 -5.55
C GLY A 69 9.96 -8.62 -4.15
N GLU A 70 10.54 -9.30 -3.16
CA GLU A 70 10.61 -8.83 -1.77
C GLU A 70 11.42 -7.54 -1.62
N VAL A 71 12.45 -7.34 -2.43
CA VAL A 71 13.27 -6.12 -2.39
C VAL A 71 12.41 -4.90 -2.73
N TYR A 72 11.51 -4.99 -3.71
CA TYR A 72 10.56 -3.94 -4.01
C TYR A 72 9.55 -3.75 -2.88
N ARG A 73 8.92 -4.84 -2.43
CA ARG A 73 7.91 -4.80 -1.37
C ARG A 73 8.45 -4.26 -0.03
N SER A 74 9.73 -4.48 0.26
CA SER A 74 10.37 -3.91 1.46
C SER A 74 10.51 -2.38 1.42
N LYS A 75 10.60 -1.81 0.21
CA LYS A 75 10.72 -0.35 -0.02
C LYS A 75 9.38 0.33 -0.24
N PHE A 76 8.32 -0.44 -0.50
CA PHE A 76 7.01 0.06 -0.87
C PHE A 76 6.02 -0.02 0.29
N GLY A 77 5.30 1.07 0.53
CA GLY A 77 4.17 1.12 1.46
C GLY A 77 2.86 1.27 0.70
N PHE A 78 1.87 0.43 1.01
CA PHE A 78 0.53 0.51 0.44
C PHE A 78 -0.52 0.53 1.54
N LEU A 79 -1.36 1.57 1.54
CA LEU A 79 -2.53 1.64 2.42
C LEU A 79 -3.78 1.46 1.55
N PRO A 80 -4.44 0.29 1.60
CA PRO A 80 -5.67 0.06 0.86
C PRO A 80 -6.82 0.90 1.42
N GLN A 81 -7.84 1.16 0.59
CA GLN A 81 -9.06 1.85 1.00
C GLN A 81 -9.80 1.11 2.11
N GLU A 82 -9.80 -0.22 2.03
CA GLU A 82 -10.32 -1.12 3.05
C GLU A 82 -9.16 -1.97 3.56
N PHE A 83 -8.87 -1.87 4.82
CA PHE A 83 -7.87 -2.70 5.47
C PHE A 83 -8.50 -3.43 6.66
N GLY A 84 -8.27 -4.74 6.71
CA GLY A 84 -8.72 -5.56 7.83
C GLY A 84 -7.94 -5.22 9.09
N TYR A 85 -8.62 -5.16 10.21
CA TYR A 85 -8.00 -5.08 11.53
C TYR A 85 -8.62 -6.11 12.47
N HIS A 86 -7.85 -6.54 13.45
CA HIS A 86 -8.34 -7.45 14.48
C HIS A 86 -9.16 -6.68 15.50
N ARG A 87 -10.44 -7.06 15.67
CA ARG A 87 -11.40 -6.36 16.55
C ARG A 87 -10.95 -6.26 18.00
N ASP A 88 -10.15 -7.21 18.44
CA ASP A 88 -9.67 -7.28 19.82
C ASP A 88 -8.35 -6.55 20.04
N PHE A 89 -7.71 -6.09 18.98
CA PHE A 89 -6.44 -5.38 19.08
C PHE A 89 -6.67 -3.94 19.50
N THR A 90 -5.82 -3.46 20.41
CA THR A 90 -5.66 -2.03 20.63
C THR A 90 -4.87 -1.42 19.46
N VAL A 91 -4.86 -0.10 19.36
CA VAL A 91 -4.02 0.62 18.39
C VAL A 91 -2.55 0.19 18.52
N LYS A 92 -2.08 0.03 19.77
CA LYS A 92 -0.71 -0.43 20.04
C LYS A 92 -0.49 -1.86 19.50
N ASP A 93 -1.38 -2.81 19.83
CA ASP A 93 -1.24 -4.20 19.40
C ASP A 93 -1.21 -4.32 17.88
N TYR A 94 -2.05 -3.54 17.19
CA TYR A 94 -2.07 -3.52 15.72
C TYR A 94 -0.76 -2.98 15.14
N LEU A 95 -0.22 -1.90 15.70
CA LEU A 95 1.05 -1.33 15.24
C LEU A 95 2.24 -2.26 15.54
N GLU A 96 2.22 -2.96 16.69
CA GLU A 96 3.22 -3.98 17.01
C GLU A 96 3.14 -5.18 16.04
N TYR A 97 1.94 -5.62 15.71
CA TYR A 97 1.71 -6.66 14.71
C TYR A 97 2.24 -6.25 13.33
N MET A 98 1.93 -5.03 12.87
CA MET A 98 2.45 -4.50 11.60
C MET A 98 3.97 -4.35 11.61
N ALA A 99 4.56 -3.98 12.74
CA ALA A 99 6.00 -3.90 12.89
C ALA A 99 6.66 -5.29 12.78
N ALA A 100 6.04 -6.31 13.38
CA ALA A 100 6.51 -7.68 13.27
C ALA A 100 6.44 -8.21 11.82
N LEU A 101 5.36 -7.90 11.08
CA LEU A 101 5.24 -8.26 9.66
C LEU A 101 6.29 -7.57 8.76
N LYS A 102 6.88 -6.48 9.23
CA LYS A 102 7.95 -5.73 8.54
C LYS A 102 9.33 -6.02 9.09
N ASP A 103 9.48 -7.08 9.89
CA ASP A 103 10.74 -7.48 10.54
C ASP A 103 11.43 -6.35 11.33
N ILE A 104 10.64 -5.42 11.88
CA ILE A 104 11.17 -4.35 12.73
C ILE A 104 11.53 -4.95 14.11
N PRO A 105 12.78 -4.85 14.54
CA PRO A 105 13.18 -5.40 15.83
C PRO A 105 12.37 -4.82 16.99
N THR A 106 11.94 -5.67 17.93
CA THR A 106 11.10 -5.29 19.08
C THR A 106 11.64 -4.08 19.85
N ARG A 107 12.97 -3.99 20.01
CA ARG A 107 13.62 -2.86 20.67
C ARG A 107 13.39 -1.51 19.96
N ALA A 108 13.16 -1.52 18.65
CA ALA A 108 12.91 -0.33 17.85
C ALA A 108 11.40 -0.04 17.68
N THR A 109 10.55 -1.02 17.90
CA THR A 109 9.11 -0.93 17.67
C THR A 109 8.43 0.08 18.59
N THR A 110 8.62 -0.07 19.92
CA THR A 110 7.96 0.81 20.90
C THR A 110 8.33 2.29 20.75
N PRO A 111 9.60 2.70 20.60
CA PRO A 111 9.96 4.09 20.33
C PRO A 111 9.34 4.63 19.03
N LYS A 112 9.34 3.84 17.95
CA LYS A 112 8.74 4.23 16.68
C LYS A 112 7.23 4.43 16.81
N ILE A 113 6.51 3.52 17.47
CA ILE A 113 5.07 3.63 17.71
C ILE A 113 4.76 4.91 18.49
N ASN A 114 5.47 5.17 19.58
CA ASN A 114 5.27 6.38 20.37
C ASN A 114 5.46 7.64 19.51
N HIS A 115 6.57 7.71 18.78
CA HIS A 115 6.87 8.83 17.90
C HIS A 115 5.78 9.07 16.82
N LEU A 116 5.30 8.00 16.20
CA LEU A 116 4.21 8.09 15.21
C LEU A 116 2.91 8.59 15.84
N LEU A 117 2.54 8.06 17.00
CA LEU A 117 1.32 8.48 17.71
C LEU A 117 1.40 9.93 18.17
N ASP A 118 2.56 10.41 18.59
CA ASP A 118 2.79 11.80 18.99
C ASP A 118 2.65 12.75 17.80
N ILE A 119 3.28 12.43 16.65
CA ILE A 119 3.15 13.22 15.42
C ILE A 119 1.69 13.34 14.98
N LEU A 120 0.92 12.24 15.10
CA LEU A 120 -0.48 12.18 14.70
C LEU A 120 -1.44 12.68 15.77
N SER A 121 -0.96 13.11 16.95
CA SER A 121 -1.77 13.50 18.11
C SER A 121 -2.75 12.39 18.54
N LEU A 122 -2.31 11.12 18.49
CA LEU A 122 -3.07 9.93 18.83
C LEU A 122 -2.56 9.18 20.07
N SER A 123 -1.69 9.79 20.87
CA SER A 123 -1.06 9.13 22.02
C SER A 123 -2.09 8.71 23.11
N ASP A 124 -3.19 9.43 23.24
CA ASP A 124 -4.29 9.15 24.17
C ASP A 124 -5.15 7.93 23.77
N VAL A 125 -5.15 7.56 22.49
CA VAL A 125 -5.91 6.40 21.98
C VAL A 125 -5.10 5.10 21.89
N LYS A 126 -3.82 5.14 22.21
CA LYS A 126 -2.88 4.02 22.10
C LYS A 126 -3.40 2.69 22.69
N LYS A 127 -4.10 2.77 23.84
CA LYS A 127 -4.66 1.60 24.55
C LYS A 127 -6.14 1.35 24.23
N LYS A 128 -6.75 2.17 23.39
CA LYS A 128 -8.15 1.96 23.00
C LYS A 128 -8.21 0.88 21.92
N LYS A 129 -9.22 0.02 22.03
CA LYS A 129 -9.57 -0.88 20.92
C LYS A 129 -10.08 -0.02 19.77
N SER A 130 -9.73 -0.41 18.56
CA SER A 130 -10.24 0.28 17.36
C SER A 130 -11.78 0.23 17.39
N PRO A 131 -12.49 1.37 17.34
CA PRO A 131 -13.93 1.34 17.20
C PRO A 131 -14.27 0.63 15.90
N ILE A 132 -15.22 -0.25 15.98
CA ILE A 132 -15.73 -1.08 14.89
C ILE A 132 -16.16 -0.16 13.74
N CYS A 133 -15.37 -0.07 12.67
CA CYS A 133 -15.95 0.11 11.36
C CYS A 133 -16.36 -1.28 10.88
N PRO A 134 -17.65 -1.60 10.77
CA PRO A 134 -18.04 -2.84 10.14
C PRO A 134 -17.55 -2.79 8.70
N VAL A 135 -16.69 -3.74 8.34
CA VAL A 135 -16.50 -4.07 6.94
C VAL A 135 -17.81 -4.73 6.51
N VAL A 136 -18.64 -3.99 5.82
CA VAL A 136 -19.82 -4.49 5.12
C VAL A 136 -19.35 -5.12 3.81
#